data_4fce2cf764390216039c183857cb73ae
#
_entry.id   4fce2cf764390216039c183857cb73ae
#
_cell.length_a   1.000
_cell.length_b   1.000
_cell.length_c   1.000
_cell.angle_alpha   90.00
_cell.angle_beta   90.00
_cell.angle_gamma   90.00
#
_symmetry.space_group_name_H-M   'P 1'
#
loop_
_entity.id
_entity.type
_entity.pdbx_description
1 polymer ?
#
loop_
_entity_poly.entity_id
_entity_poly.type
_entity_poly.pdbx_seq_one_letter_code
_entity_poly.pdbx_strand_id
1 'polypeptide(L)'
;MENNSNPNWERQALEHLLLENLKETRKARRWKAILRLLTLLVIVAVLFVVFDFHLPGRGMSVDRHTALVTLEGEISSSTMANAMDINSSLVSAFENVHSAGVVLRINSPGGSPVQAGMINDEIHRLRKLYPNKPFYVVVEDICASGGYYVAVAEIGRAHV
;
A
#
# COMPACT_ATOMS: atom_id res chain seq x y z
N MET A 1 -63.08 61.06 -9.75
CA MET A 1 -61.97 60.11 -9.93
C MET A 1 -61.06 60.30 -8.71
N GLU A 2 -61.34 59.51 -7.67
CA GLU A 2 -60.62 59.58 -6.41
C GLU A 2 -59.41 58.64 -6.52
N ASN A 3 -58.23 59.25 -6.50
CA ASN A 3 -56.99 58.53 -6.51
C ASN A 3 -56.68 58.08 -5.06
N ASN A 4 -57.21 56.92 -4.70
CA ASN A 4 -57.01 56.30 -3.40
C ASN A 4 -55.62 55.61 -3.36
N SER A 5 -54.57 56.40 -3.32
CA SER A 5 -53.19 55.92 -3.09
C SER A 5 -53.02 55.70 -1.59
N ASN A 6 -53.43 54.52 -1.14
CA ASN A 6 -53.20 54.08 0.23
C ASN A 6 -51.69 53.79 0.41
N PRO A 7 -50.91 54.59 1.14
CA PRO A 7 -49.44 54.47 1.25
C PRO A 7 -49.03 53.18 1.99
N ASN A 8 -49.97 52.40 2.47
CA ASN A 8 -49.72 51.18 3.22
C ASN A 8 -49.48 49.96 2.30
N TRP A 9 -50.01 49.95 1.05
CA TRP A 9 -49.81 48.83 0.16
C TRP A 9 -48.38 48.72 -0.34
N GLU A 10 -47.70 49.84 -0.57
CA GLU A 10 -46.30 49.89 -0.98
C GLU A 10 -45.38 49.32 0.10
N ARG A 11 -45.64 49.70 1.37
CA ARG A 11 -44.86 49.17 2.51
C ARG A 11 -45.11 47.70 2.70
N GLN A 12 -46.34 47.23 2.58
CA GLN A 12 -46.69 45.80 2.67
C GLN A 12 -46.04 45.00 1.54
N ALA A 13 -46.04 45.51 0.32
CA ALA A 13 -45.40 44.86 -0.82
C ALA A 13 -43.85 44.75 -0.65
N LEU A 14 -43.21 45.84 -0.13
CA LEU A 14 -41.78 45.85 0.19
C LEU A 14 -41.43 44.87 1.32
N GLU A 15 -42.25 44.82 2.38
CA GLU A 15 -42.04 43.87 3.48
C GLU A 15 -42.18 42.42 3.01
N HIS A 16 -43.16 42.14 2.15
CA HIS A 16 -43.34 40.79 1.59
C HIS A 16 -42.16 40.35 0.72
N LEU A 17 -41.70 41.23 -0.13
CA LEU A 17 -40.50 40.97 -0.99
C LEU A 17 -39.23 40.82 -0.17
N LEU A 18 -39.06 41.59 0.89
CA LEU A 18 -37.90 41.47 1.78
C LEU A 18 -37.93 40.15 2.56
N LEU A 19 -39.08 39.73 3.03
CA LEU A 19 -39.24 38.47 3.74
C LEU A 19 -39.07 37.24 2.84
N GLU A 20 -39.51 37.31 1.60
CA GLU A 20 -39.27 36.25 0.60
C GLU A 20 -37.78 36.13 0.22
N ASN A 21 -37.11 37.24 -0.03
CA ASN A 21 -35.68 37.26 -0.30
C ASN A 21 -34.84 36.71 0.87
N LEU A 22 -35.23 37.02 2.10
CA LEU A 22 -34.56 36.49 3.30
C LEU A 22 -34.76 34.96 3.47
N LYS A 23 -35.90 34.42 3.06
CA LYS A 23 -36.18 33.00 3.08
C LYS A 23 -35.38 32.24 2.02
N GLU A 24 -35.27 32.81 0.81
CA GLU A 24 -34.48 32.19 -0.28
C GLU A 24 -32.99 32.21 0.01
N THR A 25 -32.46 33.30 0.53
CA THR A 25 -31.04 33.40 0.89
C THR A 25 -30.64 32.43 2.00
N ARG A 26 -31.53 32.16 2.95
CA ARG A 26 -31.31 31.17 4.02
C ARG A 26 -31.31 29.73 3.46
N LYS A 27 -32.19 29.40 2.51
CA LYS A 27 -32.22 28.10 1.84
C LYS A 27 -30.94 27.92 0.98
N ALA A 28 -30.56 28.91 0.20
CA ALA A 28 -29.38 28.89 -0.63
C ALA A 28 -28.08 28.74 0.19
N ARG A 29 -27.97 29.40 1.34
CA ARG A 29 -26.84 29.24 2.28
C ARG A 29 -26.76 27.84 2.86
N ARG A 30 -27.90 27.25 3.24
CA ARG A 30 -27.98 25.87 3.75
C ARG A 30 -27.58 24.86 2.66
N TRP A 31 -28.06 25.01 1.44
CA TRP A 31 -27.68 24.17 0.32
C TRP A 31 -26.18 24.26 0.00
N LYS A 32 -25.60 25.47 -0.01
CA LYS A 32 -24.16 25.66 -0.19
C LYS A 32 -23.35 25.05 0.94
N ALA A 33 -23.82 25.10 2.18
CA ALA A 33 -23.18 24.45 3.32
C ALA A 33 -23.22 22.92 3.21
N ILE A 34 -24.38 22.36 2.83
CA ILE A 34 -24.53 20.91 2.62
C ILE A 34 -23.63 20.41 1.49
N LEU A 35 -23.59 21.14 0.36
CA LEU A 35 -22.70 20.81 -0.76
C LEU A 35 -21.23 20.83 -0.35
N ARG A 36 -20.81 21.84 0.42
CA ARG A 36 -19.42 21.92 0.94
C ARG A 36 -19.08 20.77 1.87
N LEU A 37 -20.03 20.41 2.76
CA LEU A 37 -19.85 19.27 3.66
C LEU A 37 -19.74 17.96 2.89
N LEU A 38 -20.56 17.79 1.85
CA LEU A 38 -20.55 16.59 1.00
C LEU A 38 -19.27 16.48 0.18
N THR A 39 -18.78 17.60 -0.38
CA THR A 39 -17.49 17.63 -1.09
C THR A 39 -16.33 17.32 -0.15
N LEU A 40 -16.36 17.85 1.07
CA LEU A 40 -15.33 17.58 2.07
C LEU A 40 -15.34 16.10 2.49
N LEU A 41 -16.51 15.51 2.64
CA LEU A 41 -16.68 14.09 2.96
C LEU A 41 -16.17 13.19 1.83
N VAL A 42 -16.44 13.55 0.57
CA VAL A 42 -15.89 12.83 -0.60
C VAL A 42 -14.38 12.93 -0.65
N ILE A 43 -13.81 14.12 -0.40
CA ILE A 43 -12.36 14.31 -0.37
C ILE A 43 -11.73 13.46 0.73
N VAL A 44 -12.31 13.44 1.94
CA VAL A 44 -11.83 12.61 3.05
C VAL A 44 -11.95 11.13 2.72
N ALA A 45 -13.05 10.69 2.08
CA ALA A 45 -13.22 9.31 1.65
C ALA A 45 -12.19 8.90 0.59
N VAL A 46 -11.92 9.78 -0.39
CA VAL A 46 -10.88 9.54 -1.41
C VAL A 46 -9.49 9.48 -0.77
N LEU A 47 -9.18 10.42 0.14
CA LEU A 47 -7.92 10.40 0.89
C LEU A 47 -7.80 9.13 1.73
N PHE A 48 -8.88 8.68 2.36
CA PHE A 48 -8.90 7.44 3.14
C PHE A 48 -8.62 6.22 2.25
N VAL A 49 -9.26 6.13 1.09
CA VAL A 49 -9.01 5.04 0.13
C VAL A 49 -7.58 5.08 -0.42
N VAL A 50 -7.07 6.26 -0.76
CA VAL A 50 -5.69 6.42 -1.25
C VAL A 50 -4.68 6.10 -0.15
N PHE A 51 -4.95 6.48 1.08
CA PHE A 51 -4.06 6.21 2.22
C PHE A 51 -4.10 4.73 2.63
N ASP A 52 -5.28 4.09 2.63
CA ASP A 52 -5.41 2.64 2.88
C ASP A 52 -4.73 1.79 1.77
N PHE A 53 -4.72 2.30 0.53
CA PHE A 53 -4.00 1.63 -0.56
C PHE A 53 -2.47 1.74 -0.43
N HIS A 54 -1.97 2.70 0.36
CA HIS A 54 -0.53 2.87 0.63
C HIS A 54 -0.08 2.32 1.99
N LEU A 55 -1.01 1.86 2.83
CA LEU A 55 -0.65 1.12 4.05
C LEU A 55 -0.54 -0.37 3.69
N PRO A 56 0.67 -0.91 3.52
CA PRO A 56 0.81 -2.36 3.40
C PRO A 56 0.41 -2.98 4.73
N GLY A 57 -0.73 -3.66 4.80
CA GLY A 57 -1.01 -4.56 5.88
C GLY A 57 -2.27 -4.36 6.72
N ARG A 58 -3.29 -3.65 6.24
CA ARG A 58 -4.60 -3.66 6.93
C ARG A 58 -5.61 -4.55 6.20
N GLY A 59 -5.22 -5.81 6.03
CA GLY A 59 -6.09 -6.84 5.52
C GLY A 59 -5.99 -8.07 6.38
N MET A 60 -7.10 -8.45 7.01
CA MET A 60 -7.36 -9.75 7.61
C MET A 60 -6.47 -10.12 8.82
N SER A 61 -7.06 -10.73 9.83
CA SER A 61 -6.36 -11.46 10.88
C SER A 61 -5.27 -12.31 10.23
N VAL A 62 -4.03 -11.83 10.29
CA VAL A 62 -2.92 -12.51 9.62
C VAL A 62 -2.56 -13.69 10.51
N ASP A 63 -3.19 -14.82 10.23
CA ASP A 63 -2.73 -16.09 10.76
C ASP A 63 -1.24 -16.26 10.41
N ARG A 64 -0.52 -16.91 11.29
CA ARG A 64 0.89 -17.22 11.06
C ARG A 64 1.04 -17.90 9.70
N HIS A 65 1.84 -17.33 8.82
CA HIS A 65 2.05 -17.81 7.47
C HIS A 65 3.53 -18.03 7.19
N THR A 66 3.85 -18.76 6.15
CA THR A 66 5.19 -18.84 5.60
C THR A 66 5.32 -17.83 4.47
N ALA A 67 6.31 -16.94 4.56
CA ALA A 67 6.58 -15.99 3.50
C ALA A 67 7.33 -16.70 2.36
N LEU A 68 6.86 -16.50 1.12
CA LEU A 68 7.49 -17.04 -0.07
C LEU A 68 8.14 -15.89 -0.85
N VAL A 69 9.45 -15.99 -1.05
CA VAL A 69 10.20 -15.11 -1.96
C VAL A 69 10.57 -15.92 -3.19
N THR A 70 10.40 -15.35 -4.38
CA THR A 70 10.70 -16.04 -5.64
C THR A 70 11.86 -15.37 -6.35
N LEU A 71 12.86 -16.17 -6.71
CA LEU A 71 13.98 -15.79 -7.57
C LEU A 71 13.86 -16.58 -8.88
N GLU A 72 13.37 -15.91 -9.91
CA GLU A 72 13.04 -16.53 -11.20
C GLU A 72 13.79 -15.84 -12.35
N GLY A 73 14.37 -16.63 -13.23
CA GLY A 73 15.08 -16.16 -14.42
C GLY A 73 16.54 -15.80 -14.17
N GLU A 74 17.12 -15.05 -15.11
CA GLU A 74 18.52 -14.65 -15.07
C GLU A 74 18.77 -13.57 -14.01
N ILE A 75 19.76 -13.78 -13.17
CA ILE A 75 20.19 -12.81 -12.14
C ILE A 75 20.97 -11.68 -12.80
N SER A 76 20.36 -10.49 -12.88
CA SER A 76 20.93 -9.32 -13.54
C SER A 76 20.35 -8.04 -12.97
N SER A 77 21.07 -6.92 -13.08
CA SER A 77 20.60 -5.61 -12.63
C SER A 77 19.39 -5.07 -13.41
N SER A 78 19.10 -5.64 -14.59
CA SER A 78 18.02 -5.21 -15.48
C SER A 78 16.79 -6.12 -15.45
N THR A 79 16.83 -7.19 -14.69
CA THR A 79 15.73 -8.16 -14.55
C THR A 79 15.02 -8.03 -13.20
N MET A 80 13.89 -8.69 -13.03
CA MET A 80 13.22 -8.79 -11.73
C MET A 80 14.02 -9.61 -10.71
N ALA A 81 14.92 -10.50 -11.19
CA ALA A 81 15.86 -11.25 -10.37
C ALA A 81 17.12 -10.44 -10.04
N ASN A 82 16.99 -9.14 -9.74
CA ASN A 82 18.09 -8.30 -9.28
C ASN A 82 18.22 -8.32 -7.76
N ALA A 83 19.41 -7.99 -7.27
CA ALA A 83 19.68 -8.01 -5.83
C ALA A 83 18.84 -7.01 -5.04
N MET A 84 18.47 -5.86 -5.61
CA MET A 84 17.69 -4.84 -4.91
C MET A 84 16.29 -5.34 -4.59
N ASP A 85 15.58 -5.89 -5.57
CA ASP A 85 14.21 -6.36 -5.42
C ASP A 85 14.13 -7.62 -4.55
N ILE A 86 15.06 -8.58 -4.79
CA ILE A 86 15.11 -9.81 -4.00
C ILE A 86 15.47 -9.51 -2.55
N ASN A 87 16.47 -8.67 -2.28
CA ASN A 87 16.85 -8.30 -0.92
C ASN A 87 15.74 -7.54 -0.20
N SER A 88 15.04 -6.62 -0.88
CA SER A 88 13.87 -5.94 -0.32
C SER A 88 12.76 -6.92 0.07
N SER A 89 12.50 -7.91 -0.78
CA SER A 89 11.51 -8.96 -0.51
C SER A 89 11.93 -9.86 0.66
N LEU A 90 13.22 -10.23 0.73
CA LEU A 90 13.77 -11.00 1.86
C LEU A 90 13.67 -10.22 3.17
N VAL A 91 14.07 -8.96 3.19
CA VAL A 91 13.96 -8.10 4.38
C VAL A 91 12.51 -8.05 4.87
N SER A 92 11.58 -7.75 3.96
CA SER A 92 10.15 -7.69 4.29
C SER A 92 9.63 -9.02 4.86
N ALA A 93 10.06 -10.15 4.30
CA ALA A 93 9.68 -11.49 4.76
C ALA A 93 10.23 -11.81 6.16
N PHE A 94 11.48 -11.42 6.43
CA PHE A 94 12.11 -11.64 7.73
C PHE A 94 11.62 -10.68 8.82
N GLU A 95 11.30 -9.43 8.47
CA GLU A 95 10.80 -8.43 9.43
C GLU A 95 9.34 -8.65 9.81
N ASN A 96 8.55 -9.31 8.96
CA ASN A 96 7.13 -9.54 9.20
C ASN A 96 6.94 -10.44 10.44
N VAL A 97 6.31 -9.88 11.49
CA VAL A 97 6.05 -10.58 12.75
C VAL A 97 5.09 -11.77 12.61
N HIS A 98 4.25 -11.79 11.58
CA HIS A 98 3.32 -12.88 11.29
C HIS A 98 3.94 -13.98 10.43
N SER A 99 5.11 -13.74 9.84
CA SER A 99 5.86 -14.74 9.12
C SER A 99 6.50 -15.74 10.08
N ALA A 100 6.02 -16.97 10.05
CA ALA A 100 6.53 -18.09 10.87
C ALA A 100 7.86 -18.63 10.32
N GLY A 101 8.13 -18.41 9.04
CA GLY A 101 9.34 -18.81 8.35
C GLY A 101 9.38 -18.22 6.95
N VAL A 102 10.54 -18.28 6.32
CA VAL A 102 10.78 -17.75 4.98
C VAL A 102 11.23 -18.88 4.06
N VAL A 103 10.64 -18.96 2.88
CA VAL A 103 11.04 -19.88 1.80
C VAL A 103 11.49 -19.06 0.61
N LEU A 104 12.69 -19.31 0.14
CA LEU A 104 13.20 -18.77 -1.13
C LEU A 104 13.05 -19.86 -2.21
N ARG A 105 12.18 -19.61 -3.16
CA ARG A 105 11.97 -20.46 -4.33
C ARG A 105 12.89 -20.00 -5.45
N ILE A 106 13.69 -20.90 -5.98
CA ILE A 106 14.70 -20.60 -7.01
C ILE A 106 14.38 -21.37 -8.28
N ASN A 107 14.28 -20.65 -9.38
CA ASN A 107 14.25 -21.16 -10.73
C ASN A 107 15.13 -20.26 -11.62
N SER A 108 16.45 -20.47 -11.57
CA SER A 108 17.40 -19.55 -12.17
C SER A 108 18.61 -20.26 -12.76
N PRO A 109 19.02 -19.95 -14.00
CA PRO A 109 20.28 -20.42 -14.59
C PRO A 109 21.51 -19.71 -13.98
N GLY A 110 21.29 -18.72 -13.09
CA GLY A 110 22.33 -17.84 -12.57
C GLY A 110 22.40 -16.53 -13.33
N GLY A 111 23.57 -15.94 -13.41
CA GLY A 111 23.81 -14.64 -14.07
C GLY A 111 24.93 -13.87 -13.40
N SER A 112 24.73 -12.58 -13.12
CA SER A 112 25.77 -11.69 -12.57
C SER A 112 26.30 -12.18 -11.21
N PRO A 113 27.61 -12.45 -11.08
CA PRO A 113 28.20 -12.85 -9.81
C PRO A 113 28.05 -11.78 -8.70
N VAL A 114 28.08 -10.51 -9.10
CA VAL A 114 27.94 -9.39 -8.16
C VAL A 114 26.53 -9.37 -7.56
N GLN A 115 25.51 -9.51 -8.39
CA GLN A 115 24.12 -9.55 -7.93
C GLN A 115 23.87 -10.78 -7.06
N ALA A 116 24.36 -11.94 -7.46
CA ALA A 116 24.25 -13.18 -6.68
C ALA A 116 24.98 -13.05 -5.33
N GLY A 117 26.16 -12.43 -5.31
CA GLY A 117 26.90 -12.13 -4.09
C GLY A 117 26.10 -11.25 -3.12
N MET A 118 25.53 -10.16 -3.62
CA MET A 118 24.70 -9.24 -2.80
C MET A 118 23.49 -9.97 -2.19
N ILE A 119 22.86 -10.87 -2.92
CA ILE A 119 21.72 -11.65 -2.39
C ILE A 119 22.22 -12.64 -1.31
N ASN A 120 23.29 -13.34 -1.57
CA ASN A 120 23.89 -14.29 -0.64
C ASN A 120 24.29 -13.63 0.68
N ASP A 121 24.98 -12.48 0.61
CA ASP A 121 25.40 -11.71 1.78
C ASP A 121 24.21 -11.23 2.61
N GLU A 122 23.13 -10.78 1.94
CA GLU A 122 21.90 -10.34 2.62
C GLU A 122 21.20 -11.50 3.33
N ILE A 123 21.14 -12.68 2.70
CA ILE A 123 20.59 -13.89 3.36
C ILE A 123 21.40 -14.20 4.63
N HIS A 124 22.72 -14.18 4.55
CA HIS A 124 23.57 -14.41 5.72
C HIS A 124 23.37 -13.36 6.81
N ARG A 125 23.21 -12.08 6.45
CA ARG A 125 22.92 -10.99 7.38
C ARG A 125 21.57 -11.20 8.08
N LEU A 126 20.53 -11.50 7.34
CA LEU A 126 19.16 -11.70 7.86
C LEU A 126 19.09 -12.93 8.78
N ARG A 127 19.73 -14.03 8.40
CA ARG A 127 19.81 -15.24 9.25
C ARG A 127 20.51 -15.01 10.58
N LYS A 128 21.54 -14.14 10.61
CA LYS A 128 22.20 -13.74 11.86
C LYS A 128 21.30 -12.83 12.70
N LEU A 129 20.54 -11.95 12.07
CA LEU A 129 19.64 -11.00 12.76
C LEU A 129 18.39 -11.69 13.30
N TYR A 130 17.87 -12.70 12.58
CA TYR A 130 16.66 -13.45 12.95
C TYR A 130 16.93 -14.95 13.14
N PRO A 131 17.74 -15.35 14.15
CA PRO A 131 18.20 -16.73 14.30
C PRO A 131 17.05 -17.73 14.57
N ASN A 132 15.92 -17.25 15.09
CA ASN A 132 14.76 -18.08 15.44
C ASN A 132 13.75 -18.21 14.28
N LYS A 133 13.96 -17.48 13.18
CA LYS A 133 13.07 -17.56 12.00
C LYS A 133 13.66 -18.57 11.00
N PRO A 134 13.00 -19.71 10.76
CA PRO A 134 13.49 -20.70 9.83
C PRO A 134 13.51 -20.14 8.41
N PHE A 135 14.59 -20.47 7.69
CA PHE A 135 14.77 -20.12 6.29
C PHE A 135 15.11 -21.36 5.50
N TYR A 136 14.40 -21.58 4.41
CA TYR A 136 14.59 -22.71 3.52
C TYR A 136 14.69 -22.26 2.07
N VAL A 137 15.45 -23.01 1.29
CA VAL A 137 15.52 -22.83 -0.17
C VAL A 137 14.86 -24.04 -0.84
N VAL A 138 14.01 -23.76 -1.82
CA VAL A 138 13.37 -24.75 -2.68
C VAL A 138 13.78 -24.46 -4.12
N VAL A 139 14.33 -25.48 -4.77
CA VAL A 139 14.71 -25.43 -6.18
C VAL A 139 13.60 -26.02 -7.02
N GLU A 140 13.23 -25.34 -8.11
CA GLU A 140 12.30 -25.85 -9.11
C GLU A 140 13.04 -26.57 -10.25
N ASP A 141 12.99 -26.03 -11.46
CA ASP A 141 13.59 -26.68 -12.64
C ASP A 141 15.09 -26.47 -12.74
N ILE A 142 15.55 -25.24 -12.52
CA ILE A 142 16.95 -24.85 -12.71
C ILE A 142 17.48 -24.11 -11.48
N CYS A 143 18.66 -24.53 -11.03
CA CYS A 143 19.44 -23.82 -10.03
C CYS A 143 20.91 -23.99 -10.36
N ALA A 144 21.45 -23.07 -11.17
CA ALA A 144 22.83 -23.18 -11.67
C ALA A 144 23.62 -21.89 -11.40
N SER A 145 24.93 -21.97 -11.42
CA SER A 145 25.84 -20.81 -11.32
C SER A 145 25.49 -19.89 -10.15
N GLY A 146 25.19 -18.60 -10.43
CA GLY A 146 24.77 -17.62 -9.41
C GLY A 146 23.52 -18.03 -8.64
N GLY A 147 22.57 -18.74 -9.26
CA GLY A 147 21.40 -19.30 -8.58
C GLY A 147 21.78 -20.32 -7.52
N TYR A 148 22.70 -21.24 -7.86
CA TYR A 148 23.23 -22.19 -6.90
C TYR A 148 24.04 -21.51 -5.78
N TYR A 149 24.81 -20.48 -6.12
CA TYR A 149 25.55 -19.69 -5.12
C TYR A 149 24.61 -19.01 -4.10
N VAL A 150 23.47 -18.54 -4.53
CA VAL A 150 22.42 -18.01 -3.64
C VAL A 150 21.80 -19.15 -2.81
N ALA A 151 21.53 -20.31 -3.42
CA ALA A 151 20.91 -21.44 -2.73
C ALA A 151 21.77 -21.97 -1.57
N VAL A 152 23.10 -22.02 -1.73
CA VAL A 152 24.01 -22.52 -0.69
C VAL A 152 24.12 -21.61 0.54
N ALA A 153 23.62 -20.36 0.48
CA ALA A 153 23.49 -19.51 1.66
C ALA A 153 22.57 -20.09 2.75
N GLU A 154 21.68 -21.02 2.39
CA GLU A 154 20.85 -21.81 3.33
C GLU A 154 21.67 -22.89 4.05
N ILE A 155 22.65 -23.49 3.35
CA ILE A 155 23.44 -24.64 3.82
C ILE A 155 24.44 -24.21 4.90
N GLY A 156 23.97 -23.96 6.10
CA GLY A 156 24.85 -23.58 7.21
C GLY A 156 24.39 -24.12 8.58
N ARG A 157 23.27 -24.81 8.61
CA ARG A 157 22.76 -25.54 9.80
C ARG A 157 22.23 -26.91 9.36
N ALA A 158 23.13 -27.81 8.97
CA ALA A 158 22.79 -29.21 9.12
C ALA A 158 22.66 -29.46 10.63
N HIS A 159 21.45 -29.57 11.12
CA HIS A 159 21.24 -30.16 12.42
C HIS A 159 21.50 -31.67 12.25
N VAL A 160 22.65 -32.11 12.69
CA VAL A 160 22.94 -33.50 13.00
C VAL A 160 22.21 -33.85 14.29
#